data_7171e630c5fe0600e44215d1969bfacb
#
_entry.id   7171e630c5fe0600e44215d1969bfacb
#
_cell.length_a   1.000
_cell.length_b   1.000
_cell.length_c   1.000
_cell.angle_alpha   90.00
_cell.angle_beta   90.00
_cell.angle_gamma   90.00
#
_symmetry.space_group_name_H-M   'P 1'
#
loop_
_entity.id
_entity.type
_entity.pdbx_description
1 polymer ?
#
loop_
_entity_poly.entity_id
_entity_poly.type
_entity_poly.pdbx_seq_one_letter_code
_entity_poly.pdbx_strand_id
1 'polypeptide(L)'
;AITEPNAGTNSFAMTTLATPDGDGWVLNGQKVFISGARDADYMLVIARTTKAGEVKNRTEGISLFVLDMKTPGIQLTQLNIQVETAERQYMVFFDNVKLPADALIGEAGKGAKLMFEGLNSERLLAAGAAIGLGDYALAKAVAYSKERKPFGKPIGSYQALQHRMAQAKAQIEAARLMTYNAAERFDAGEDAGAHANMAKLLGSQAAVAAVEAALQTHGGYGFDRDYDIITLWPMVRLLEIAPINNEMLLNYIGEHVLGLPKSY
;
A
#
# COMPACT_ATOMS: atom_id res chain seq x y z
N ALA A 1 -1.69 11.65 3.20
CA ALA A 1 -0.26 11.95 2.95
C ALA A 1 0.56 11.68 4.22
N ILE A 2 1.35 10.58 4.22
CA ILE A 2 2.17 10.16 5.37
C ILE A 2 3.65 10.23 5.02
N THR A 3 4.04 9.52 3.97
CA THR A 3 5.43 9.26 3.58
C THR A 3 6.20 10.54 3.27
N GLU A 4 7.43 10.62 3.76
CA GLU A 4 8.40 11.67 3.44
C GLU A 4 9.66 11.07 2.80
N PRO A 5 10.50 11.86 2.11
CA PRO A 5 11.73 11.35 1.50
C PRO A 5 12.64 10.57 2.47
N ASN A 6 12.67 10.98 3.73
CA ASN A 6 13.48 10.36 4.79
C ASN A 6 12.67 9.55 5.83
N ALA A 7 11.36 9.41 5.63
CA ALA A 7 10.46 8.74 6.57
C ALA A 7 9.41 7.89 5.81
N GLY A 8 9.86 6.78 5.24
CA GLY A 8 8.99 5.77 4.63
C GLY A 8 8.59 4.71 5.67
N THR A 9 9.33 3.60 5.73
CA THR A 9 9.10 2.51 6.71
C THR A 9 9.10 3.01 8.14
N ASN A 10 10.02 3.91 8.50
CA ASN A 10 10.01 4.60 9.78
C ASN A 10 9.19 5.90 9.70
N SER A 11 7.87 5.79 9.56
CA SER A 11 6.96 6.93 9.48
C SER A 11 7.02 7.87 10.70
N PHE A 12 7.42 7.34 11.85
CA PHE A 12 7.63 8.19 13.05
C PHE A 12 8.80 9.18 12.96
N ALA A 13 9.70 8.99 11.99
CA ALA A 13 10.79 9.94 11.72
C ALA A 13 10.36 11.13 10.86
N MET A 14 9.06 11.27 10.55
CA MET A 14 8.54 12.40 9.77
C MET A 14 8.93 13.75 10.37
N THR A 15 9.16 14.72 9.50
CA THR A 15 9.63 16.07 9.82
C THR A 15 8.65 17.18 9.45
N THR A 16 7.65 16.89 8.61
CA THR A 16 6.56 17.83 8.31
C THR A 16 5.94 18.29 9.63
N LEU A 17 5.91 19.60 9.84
CA LEU A 17 5.59 20.24 11.12
C LEU A 17 4.43 21.22 10.95
N ALA A 18 3.44 21.11 11.83
CA ALA A 18 2.39 22.10 12.02
C ALA A 18 2.66 22.84 13.33
N THR A 19 2.85 24.16 13.25
CA THR A 19 3.04 25.03 14.41
C THR A 19 1.80 25.87 14.66
N PRO A 20 1.41 26.11 15.93
CA PRO A 20 0.29 27.01 16.23
C PRO A 20 0.51 28.43 15.65
N ASP A 21 -0.55 29.05 15.12
CA ASP A 21 -0.56 30.43 14.60
C ASP A 21 -1.94 31.07 14.86
N GLY A 22 -2.03 31.87 15.89
CA GLY A 22 -3.33 32.36 16.41
C GLY A 22 -4.20 31.20 16.87
N ASP A 23 -5.42 31.10 16.32
CA ASP A 23 -6.35 29.99 16.60
C ASP A 23 -6.09 28.79 15.66
N GLY A 24 -5.24 28.91 14.65
CA GLY A 24 -4.99 27.89 13.63
C GLY A 24 -3.55 27.35 13.66
N TRP A 25 -3.09 26.90 12.50
CA TRP A 25 -1.81 26.24 12.32
C TRP A 25 -1.07 26.72 11.07
N VAL A 26 0.23 26.64 11.10
CA VAL A 26 1.09 26.79 9.90
C VAL A 26 1.79 25.49 9.63
N LEU A 27 1.52 24.90 8.45
CA LEU A 27 2.12 23.63 8.03
C LEU A 27 3.31 23.90 7.11
N ASN A 28 4.45 23.27 7.44
CA ASN A 28 5.67 23.30 6.64
C ASN A 28 6.24 21.88 6.51
N GLY A 29 6.77 21.54 5.32
CA GLY A 29 7.40 20.25 5.07
C GLY A 29 7.16 19.71 3.68
N GLN A 30 7.28 18.40 3.54
CA GLN A 30 7.09 17.74 2.26
C GLN A 30 6.61 16.29 2.43
N LYS A 31 5.84 15.81 1.46
CA LYS A 31 5.39 14.44 1.36
C LYS A 31 5.74 13.88 -0.01
N VAL A 32 5.91 12.56 -0.12
CA VAL A 32 6.28 11.88 -1.36
C VAL A 32 5.44 10.62 -1.56
N PHE A 33 5.27 10.19 -2.79
CA PHE A 33 4.42 9.07 -3.20
C PHE A 33 2.95 9.28 -2.82
N ILE A 34 2.45 10.51 -3.01
CA ILE A 34 1.05 10.84 -2.71
C ILE A 34 0.21 10.64 -3.97
N SER A 35 -0.64 9.62 -3.93
CA SER A 35 -1.52 9.24 -5.03
C SER A 35 -2.62 10.27 -5.22
N GLY A 36 -2.88 10.66 -6.49
CA GLY A 36 -4.02 11.48 -6.86
C GLY A 36 -4.02 12.91 -6.31
N ALA A 37 -2.91 13.41 -5.75
CA ALA A 37 -2.87 14.71 -5.09
C ALA A 37 -3.33 15.89 -5.95
N ARG A 38 -3.17 15.82 -7.27
CA ARG A 38 -3.61 16.88 -8.20
C ARG A 38 -5.13 16.94 -8.35
N ASP A 39 -5.77 15.78 -8.29
CA ASP A 39 -7.18 15.61 -8.61
C ASP A 39 -8.07 15.61 -7.35
N ALA A 40 -7.44 15.61 -6.17
CA ALA A 40 -8.12 15.66 -4.89
C ALA A 40 -8.54 17.09 -4.53
N ASP A 41 -9.75 17.24 -3.95
CA ASP A 41 -10.18 18.50 -3.36
C ASP A 41 -9.61 18.70 -1.96
N TYR A 42 -9.44 17.62 -1.19
CA TYR A 42 -8.91 17.63 0.17
C TYR A 42 -7.79 16.61 0.34
N MET A 43 -6.89 16.89 1.28
CA MET A 43 -5.81 15.98 1.65
C MET A 43 -5.79 15.79 3.17
N LEU A 44 -5.80 14.52 3.60
CA LEU A 44 -5.46 14.15 4.97
C LEU A 44 -3.94 14.10 5.10
N VAL A 45 -3.36 14.98 5.90
CA VAL A 45 -1.92 15.05 6.14
C VAL A 45 -1.59 14.63 7.56
N ILE A 46 -0.64 13.72 7.67
CA ILE A 46 -0.04 13.36 8.95
C ILE A 46 1.19 14.24 9.14
N ALA A 47 1.21 15.02 10.21
CA ALA A 47 2.31 15.93 10.53
C ALA A 47 2.65 15.86 12.02
N ARG A 48 3.79 16.43 12.38
CA ARG A 48 4.12 16.65 13.79
C ARG A 48 3.60 18.00 14.26
N THR A 49 3.14 18.02 15.49
CA THR A 49 2.91 19.24 16.27
C THR A 49 3.98 19.43 17.37
N THR A 50 4.77 18.37 17.58
CA THR A 50 5.98 18.41 18.42
C THR A 50 7.08 17.64 17.69
N LYS A 51 8.28 18.20 17.61
CA LYS A 51 9.40 17.57 16.90
C LYS A 51 9.79 16.23 17.52
N ALA A 52 10.28 15.30 16.70
CA ALA A 52 10.63 13.95 17.14
C ALA A 52 11.66 13.92 18.27
N GLY A 53 12.60 14.85 18.31
CA GLY A 53 13.61 14.96 19.39
C GLY A 53 13.10 15.58 20.68
N GLU A 54 11.87 16.09 20.72
CA GLU A 54 11.28 16.78 21.87
C GLU A 54 10.26 15.91 22.61
N VAL A 55 9.96 14.70 22.12
CA VAL A 55 8.99 13.76 22.73
C VAL A 55 9.70 12.59 23.40
N LYS A 56 9.08 12.03 24.45
CA LYS A 56 9.61 10.85 25.16
C LYS A 56 9.30 9.55 24.41
N ASN A 57 8.11 9.47 23.83
CA ASN A 57 7.66 8.33 23.03
C ASN A 57 7.53 8.75 21.58
N ARG A 58 8.07 7.97 20.64
CA ARG A 58 8.06 8.25 19.20
C ARG A 58 6.65 8.43 18.62
N THR A 59 5.61 7.89 19.27
CA THR A 59 4.19 8.03 18.86
C THR A 59 3.57 9.36 19.29
N GLU A 60 4.20 10.10 20.22
CA GLU A 60 3.74 11.41 20.66
C GLU A 60 4.08 12.48 19.63
N GLY A 61 3.35 13.60 19.67
CA GLY A 61 3.58 14.75 18.82
C GLY A 61 3.15 14.56 17.37
N ILE A 62 2.42 13.50 17.04
CA ILE A 62 1.82 13.24 15.71
C ILE A 62 0.37 13.70 15.71
N SER A 63 -0.03 14.40 14.65
CA SER A 63 -1.36 14.96 14.47
C SER A 63 -1.85 14.74 13.05
N LEU A 64 -3.16 14.75 12.87
CA LEU A 64 -3.83 14.59 11.59
C LEU A 64 -4.51 15.92 11.22
N PHE A 65 -4.31 16.35 9.99
CA PHE A 65 -4.94 17.58 9.45
C PHE A 65 -5.65 17.25 8.15
N VAL A 66 -6.87 17.79 7.98
CA VAL A 66 -7.53 17.86 6.67
C VAL A 66 -7.32 19.26 6.12
N LEU A 67 -6.79 19.36 4.92
CA LEU A 67 -6.60 20.64 4.24
C LEU A 67 -7.25 20.64 2.86
N ASP A 68 -7.73 21.81 2.44
CA ASP A 68 -8.18 22.07 1.08
C ASP A 68 -6.96 22.21 0.16
N MET A 69 -6.92 21.45 -0.95
CA MET A 69 -5.80 21.47 -1.90
C MET A 69 -5.64 22.80 -2.63
N LYS A 70 -6.62 23.70 -2.54
CA LYS A 70 -6.55 25.07 -3.07
C LYS A 70 -5.86 26.03 -2.11
N THR A 71 -5.50 25.60 -0.89
CA THR A 71 -4.83 26.45 0.09
C THR A 71 -3.48 26.94 -0.45
N PRO A 72 -3.19 28.24 -0.40
CA PRO A 72 -1.91 28.78 -0.85
C PRO A 72 -0.73 28.16 -0.11
N GLY A 73 0.41 27.99 -0.81
CA GLY A 73 1.63 27.38 -0.26
C GLY A 73 1.77 25.89 -0.53
N ILE A 74 0.78 25.24 -1.16
CA ILE A 74 0.87 23.85 -1.59
C ILE A 74 1.44 23.79 -3.01
N GLN A 75 2.51 23.02 -3.20
CA GLN A 75 3.10 22.79 -4.52
C GLN A 75 3.20 21.29 -4.80
N LEU A 76 2.89 20.91 -6.04
CA LEU A 76 2.89 19.51 -6.48
C LEU A 76 3.92 19.29 -7.59
N THR A 77 4.75 18.27 -7.44
CA THR A 77 5.62 17.77 -8.50
C THR A 77 5.27 16.32 -8.80
N GLN A 78 4.85 16.03 -10.03
CA GLN A 78 4.55 14.66 -10.43
C GLN A 78 5.81 13.82 -10.49
N LEU A 79 5.74 12.61 -9.92
CA LEU A 79 6.81 11.63 -9.98
C LEU A 79 6.72 10.83 -11.29
N ASN A 80 7.86 10.55 -11.91
CA ASN A 80 7.95 9.70 -13.09
C ASN A 80 8.09 8.23 -12.68
N ILE A 81 6.97 7.61 -12.31
CA ILE A 81 6.91 6.22 -11.85
C ILE A 81 6.34 5.34 -12.94
N GLN A 82 6.98 4.19 -13.19
CA GLN A 82 6.53 3.19 -14.17
C GLN A 82 5.61 2.14 -13.52
N VAL A 83 4.49 2.61 -12.94
CA VAL A 83 3.39 1.75 -12.51
C VAL A 83 2.14 2.31 -13.15
N GLU A 84 1.43 1.49 -13.92
CA GLU A 84 0.22 1.92 -14.63
C GLU A 84 -0.97 1.85 -13.66
N THR A 85 -1.20 2.94 -12.94
CA THR A 85 -2.37 3.16 -12.09
C THR A 85 -3.19 4.33 -12.61
N ALA A 86 -4.46 4.39 -12.25
CA ALA A 86 -5.33 5.50 -12.62
C ALA A 86 -4.81 6.82 -12.03
N GLU A 87 -4.34 6.77 -10.78
CA GLU A 87 -3.80 7.94 -10.07
C GLU A 87 -2.30 8.09 -10.34
N ARG A 88 -1.88 9.34 -10.57
CA ARG A 88 -0.46 9.70 -10.61
C ARG A 88 0.07 9.90 -9.20
N GLN A 89 1.38 9.72 -9.04
CA GLN A 89 2.08 9.92 -7.78
C GLN A 89 2.76 11.29 -7.74
N TYR A 90 2.71 11.94 -6.59
CA TYR A 90 3.23 13.29 -6.43
C TYR A 90 4.18 13.40 -5.23
N MET A 91 5.14 14.31 -5.36
CA MET A 91 5.76 15.00 -4.24
C MET A 91 4.92 16.23 -3.94
N VAL A 92 4.64 16.47 -2.66
CA VAL A 92 3.85 17.60 -2.17
C VAL A 92 4.73 18.42 -1.25
N PHE A 93 4.85 19.72 -1.52
CA PHE A 93 5.56 20.67 -0.67
C PHE A 93 4.56 21.58 0.02
N PHE A 94 4.80 21.85 1.29
CA PHE A 94 4.05 22.78 2.11
C PHE A 94 4.99 23.92 2.52
N ASP A 95 4.69 25.14 2.06
CA ASP A 95 5.44 26.35 2.39
C ASP A 95 4.49 27.35 3.06
N ASN A 96 4.59 27.44 4.38
CA ASN A 96 3.77 28.31 5.23
C ASN A 96 2.27 28.18 4.96
N VAL A 97 1.79 26.95 4.78
CA VAL A 97 0.37 26.66 4.52
C VAL A 97 -0.45 26.95 5.78
N LYS A 98 -1.33 27.95 5.69
CA LYS A 98 -2.23 28.34 6.78
C LYS A 98 -3.41 27.40 6.86
N LEU A 99 -3.61 26.80 8.03
CA LEU A 99 -4.73 25.91 8.30
C LEU A 99 -5.61 26.49 9.41
N PRO A 100 -6.94 26.45 9.28
CA PRO A 100 -7.86 26.87 10.34
C PRO A 100 -7.79 25.91 11.54
N ALA A 101 -8.35 26.29 12.67
CA ALA A 101 -8.34 25.49 13.89
C ALA A 101 -9.01 24.12 13.70
N ASP A 102 -10.10 24.07 12.95
CA ASP A 102 -10.90 22.87 12.66
C ASP A 102 -10.28 21.93 11.61
N ALA A 103 -9.15 22.31 11.01
CA ALA A 103 -8.36 21.40 10.16
C ALA A 103 -7.75 20.24 10.97
N LEU A 104 -7.54 20.41 12.27
CA LEU A 104 -7.01 19.37 13.15
C LEU A 104 -8.08 18.30 13.43
N ILE A 105 -7.76 17.03 13.18
CA ILE A 105 -8.60 15.90 13.54
C ILE A 105 -8.17 15.37 14.91
N GLY A 106 -9.10 15.34 15.86
CA GLY A 106 -8.86 14.87 17.20
C GLY A 106 -8.02 15.84 18.03
N GLU A 107 -7.04 15.35 18.78
CA GLU A 107 -6.22 16.14 19.70
C GLU A 107 -4.78 16.26 19.20
N ALA A 108 -4.21 17.45 19.29
CA ALA A 108 -2.84 17.73 18.89
C ALA A 108 -1.83 16.79 19.61
N GLY A 109 -0.95 16.18 18.84
CA GLY A 109 0.07 15.29 19.35
C GLY A 109 -0.39 13.86 19.71
N LYS A 110 -1.70 13.55 19.57
CA LYS A 110 -2.28 12.23 19.89
C LYS A 110 -2.83 11.47 18.67
N GLY A 111 -2.48 11.88 17.47
CA GLY A 111 -3.00 11.32 16.22
C GLY A 111 -2.47 9.95 15.83
N ALA A 112 -1.40 9.44 16.45
CA ALA A 112 -0.77 8.18 16.04
C ALA A 112 -1.74 6.98 16.06
N LYS A 113 -2.60 6.89 17.08
CA LYS A 113 -3.60 5.81 17.17
C LYS A 113 -4.59 5.87 16.00
N LEU A 114 -5.17 7.04 15.73
CA LEU A 114 -6.11 7.26 14.63
C LEU A 114 -5.49 6.93 13.26
N MET A 115 -4.22 7.31 13.06
CA MET A 115 -3.47 6.95 11.85
C MET A 115 -3.42 5.43 11.64
N PHE A 116 -3.10 4.64 12.68
CA PHE A 116 -3.00 3.20 12.55
C PHE A 116 -4.35 2.50 12.39
N GLU A 117 -5.40 2.98 13.03
CA GLU A 117 -6.76 2.47 12.85
C GLU A 117 -7.20 2.58 11.38
N GLY A 118 -6.95 3.72 10.73
CA GLY A 118 -7.22 3.89 9.30
C GLY A 118 -6.40 2.98 8.38
N LEU A 119 -5.17 2.64 8.76
CA LEU A 119 -4.29 1.79 7.93
C LEU A 119 -4.70 0.32 7.87
N ASN A 120 -5.55 -0.18 8.77
CA ASN A 120 -6.03 -1.58 8.69
C ASN A 120 -6.91 -1.80 7.48
N SER A 121 -7.85 -0.90 7.20
CA SER A 121 -8.70 -0.97 6.01
C SER A 121 -7.89 -0.89 4.71
N GLU A 122 -6.86 -0.05 4.66
CA GLU A 122 -5.96 0.04 3.49
C GLU A 122 -5.20 -1.26 3.22
N ARG A 123 -4.79 -2.00 4.28
CA ARG A 123 -4.15 -3.32 4.11
C ARG A 123 -5.12 -4.34 3.52
N LEU A 124 -6.38 -4.32 3.94
CA LEU A 124 -7.42 -5.20 3.40
C LEU A 124 -7.73 -4.88 1.93
N LEU A 125 -7.83 -3.59 1.58
CA LEU A 125 -7.99 -3.16 0.20
C LEU A 125 -6.81 -3.59 -0.68
N ALA A 126 -5.58 -3.43 -0.19
CA ALA A 126 -4.38 -3.87 -0.89
C ALA A 126 -4.35 -5.39 -1.09
N ALA A 127 -4.78 -6.18 -0.10
CA ALA A 127 -4.90 -7.62 -0.22
C ALA A 127 -5.95 -8.02 -1.28
N GLY A 128 -7.12 -7.37 -1.27
CA GLY A 128 -8.18 -7.57 -2.26
C GLY A 128 -7.73 -7.24 -3.68
N ALA A 129 -7.06 -6.10 -3.86
CA ALA A 129 -6.50 -5.70 -5.15
C ALA A 129 -5.44 -6.70 -5.64
N ALA A 130 -4.55 -7.16 -4.78
CA ALA A 130 -3.55 -8.19 -5.10
C ALA A 130 -4.19 -9.48 -5.59
N ILE A 131 -5.22 -9.98 -4.89
CA ILE A 131 -5.98 -11.18 -5.25
C ILE A 131 -6.63 -11.01 -6.63
N GLY A 132 -7.25 -9.86 -6.89
CA GLY A 132 -7.88 -9.56 -8.17
C GLY A 132 -6.89 -9.55 -9.33
N LEU A 133 -5.73 -8.92 -9.17
CA LEU A 133 -4.65 -8.92 -10.17
C LEU A 133 -4.09 -10.33 -10.42
N GLY A 134 -3.92 -11.12 -9.37
CA GLY A 134 -3.47 -12.50 -9.46
C GLY A 134 -4.46 -13.39 -10.20
N ASP A 135 -5.75 -13.30 -9.91
CA ASP A 135 -6.80 -14.04 -10.62
C ASP A 135 -6.85 -13.67 -12.11
N TYR A 136 -6.76 -12.38 -12.42
CA TYR A 136 -6.73 -11.90 -13.80
C TYR A 136 -5.55 -12.48 -14.57
N ALA A 137 -4.33 -12.41 -14.01
CA ALA A 137 -3.13 -12.95 -14.62
C ALA A 137 -3.24 -14.47 -14.86
N LEU A 138 -3.73 -15.22 -13.87
CA LEU A 138 -3.93 -16.67 -14.00
C LEU A 138 -4.99 -17.02 -15.04
N ALA A 139 -6.09 -16.29 -15.12
CA ALA A 139 -7.12 -16.52 -16.13
C ALA A 139 -6.53 -16.40 -17.55
N LYS A 140 -5.75 -15.34 -17.81
CA LYS A 140 -5.05 -15.15 -19.08
C LYS A 140 -4.03 -16.26 -19.37
N ALA A 141 -3.23 -16.64 -18.37
CA ALA A 141 -2.26 -17.74 -18.51
C ALA A 141 -2.93 -19.07 -18.86
N VAL A 142 -4.02 -19.39 -18.18
CA VAL A 142 -4.80 -20.61 -18.44
C VAL A 142 -5.38 -20.59 -19.85
N ALA A 143 -5.99 -19.48 -20.29
CA ALA A 143 -6.53 -19.35 -21.65
C ALA A 143 -5.43 -19.56 -22.69
N TYR A 144 -4.34 -18.80 -22.61
CA TYR A 144 -3.21 -18.90 -23.54
C TYR A 144 -2.61 -20.32 -23.54
N SER A 145 -2.47 -20.97 -22.39
CA SER A 145 -1.88 -22.30 -22.29
C SER A 145 -2.72 -23.41 -22.97
N LYS A 146 -4.04 -23.22 -23.09
CA LYS A 146 -4.95 -24.14 -23.79
C LYS A 146 -4.88 -23.98 -25.30
N GLU A 147 -4.58 -22.78 -25.78
CA GLU A 147 -4.60 -22.45 -27.23
C GLU A 147 -3.24 -22.66 -27.89
N ARG A 148 -2.15 -22.28 -27.22
CA ARG A 148 -0.78 -22.33 -27.77
C ARG A 148 -0.28 -23.76 -27.94
N LYS A 149 0.07 -24.18 -29.17
CA LYS A 149 0.43 -25.56 -29.54
C LYS A 149 1.74 -25.66 -30.35
N PRO A 150 2.89 -25.19 -29.90
CA PRO A 150 4.13 -25.19 -30.68
C PRO A 150 4.64 -26.60 -31.04
N PHE A 151 4.24 -27.62 -30.26
CA PHE A 151 4.59 -29.03 -30.47
C PHE A 151 3.38 -29.90 -30.73
N GLY A 152 2.35 -29.35 -31.37
CA GLY A 152 1.14 -30.11 -31.78
C GLY A 152 0.09 -30.30 -30.67
N LYS A 153 0.43 -30.02 -29.38
CA LYS A 153 -0.50 -30.09 -28.26
C LYS A 153 -0.44 -28.84 -27.42
N PRO A 154 -1.51 -28.50 -26.68
CA PRO A 154 -1.53 -27.30 -25.81
C PRO A 154 -0.36 -27.31 -24.81
N ILE A 155 0.29 -26.15 -24.64
CA ILE A 155 1.39 -26.03 -23.65
C ILE A 155 0.92 -26.27 -22.22
N GLY A 156 -0.35 -26.02 -21.91
CA GLY A 156 -0.99 -26.34 -20.64
C GLY A 156 -1.01 -27.84 -20.30
N SER A 157 -0.67 -28.74 -21.24
CA SER A 157 -0.50 -30.16 -20.96
C SER A 157 0.85 -30.51 -20.32
N TYR A 158 1.79 -29.58 -20.24
CA TYR A 158 3.10 -29.81 -19.63
C TYR A 158 3.07 -29.47 -18.14
N GLN A 159 3.47 -30.43 -17.29
CA GLN A 159 3.44 -30.30 -15.82
C GLN A 159 4.22 -29.07 -15.32
N ALA A 160 5.34 -28.71 -15.96
CA ALA A 160 6.15 -27.56 -15.57
C ALA A 160 5.36 -26.25 -15.55
N LEU A 161 4.39 -26.06 -16.45
CA LEU A 161 3.48 -24.92 -16.47
C LEU A 161 2.28 -25.13 -15.57
N GLN A 162 1.69 -26.35 -15.58
CA GLN A 162 0.55 -26.68 -14.72
C GLN A 162 0.86 -26.44 -13.24
N HIS A 163 2.01 -26.90 -12.76
CA HIS A 163 2.38 -26.80 -11.35
C HIS A 163 2.54 -25.35 -10.89
N ARG A 164 3.12 -24.48 -11.71
CA ARG A 164 3.24 -23.05 -11.40
C ARG A 164 1.86 -22.38 -11.25
N MET A 165 0.97 -22.61 -12.21
CA MET A 165 -0.38 -22.04 -12.18
C MET A 165 -1.20 -22.61 -11.02
N ALA A 166 -1.12 -23.93 -10.77
CA ALA A 166 -1.83 -24.59 -9.69
C ALA A 166 -1.36 -24.09 -8.31
N GLN A 167 -0.03 -23.95 -8.11
CA GLN A 167 0.54 -23.40 -6.89
C GLN A 167 0.08 -21.96 -6.64
N ALA A 168 0.15 -21.11 -7.66
CA ALA A 168 -0.31 -19.72 -7.56
C ALA A 168 -1.81 -19.66 -7.23
N LYS A 169 -2.65 -20.52 -7.86
CA LYS A 169 -4.08 -20.58 -7.55
C LYS A 169 -4.33 -20.97 -6.09
N ALA A 170 -3.64 -21.97 -5.57
CA ALA A 170 -3.77 -22.37 -4.17
C ALA A 170 -3.39 -21.24 -3.21
N GLN A 171 -2.32 -20.50 -3.50
CA GLN A 171 -1.90 -19.33 -2.71
C GLN A 171 -2.93 -18.20 -2.75
N ILE A 172 -3.52 -17.91 -3.93
CA ILE A 172 -4.59 -16.90 -4.06
C ILE A 172 -5.81 -17.29 -3.22
N GLU A 173 -6.24 -18.56 -3.24
CA GLU A 173 -7.39 -18.98 -2.44
C GLU A 173 -7.11 -18.89 -0.93
N ALA A 174 -5.91 -19.26 -0.49
CA ALA A 174 -5.52 -19.09 0.92
C ALA A 174 -5.50 -17.60 1.33
N ALA A 175 -4.95 -16.72 0.46
CA ALA A 175 -4.95 -15.28 0.68
C ALA A 175 -6.38 -14.71 0.72
N ARG A 176 -7.26 -15.18 -0.15
CA ARG A 176 -8.67 -14.78 -0.20
C ARG A 176 -9.40 -15.12 1.10
N LEU A 177 -9.27 -16.35 1.58
CA LEU A 177 -9.88 -16.77 2.85
C LEU A 177 -9.39 -15.92 4.02
N MET A 178 -8.09 -15.65 4.10
CA MET A 178 -7.52 -14.78 5.12
C MET A 178 -8.06 -13.35 5.00
N THR A 179 -8.20 -12.83 3.78
CA THR A 179 -8.70 -11.46 3.55
C THR A 179 -10.15 -11.33 3.96
N TYR A 180 -11.02 -12.28 3.60
CA TYR A 180 -12.42 -12.26 4.06
C TYR A 180 -12.53 -12.40 5.57
N ASN A 181 -11.77 -13.32 6.19
CA ASN A 181 -11.76 -13.45 7.65
C ASN A 181 -11.34 -12.14 8.35
N ALA A 182 -10.33 -11.45 7.82
CA ALA A 182 -9.88 -10.19 8.35
C ALA A 182 -10.92 -9.06 8.15
N ALA A 183 -11.63 -9.04 7.02
CA ALA A 183 -12.69 -8.07 6.73
C ALA A 183 -13.90 -8.28 7.64
N GLU A 184 -14.35 -9.52 7.83
CA GLU A 184 -15.46 -9.86 8.73
C GLU A 184 -15.19 -9.41 10.18
N ARG A 185 -13.94 -9.63 10.66
CA ARG A 185 -13.52 -9.13 11.99
C ARG A 185 -13.53 -7.62 12.08
N PHE A 186 -13.04 -6.95 11.04
CA PHE A 186 -13.04 -5.50 10.97
C PHE A 186 -14.48 -4.93 11.02
N ASP A 187 -15.37 -5.50 10.23
CA ASP A 187 -16.80 -5.09 10.18
C ASP A 187 -17.53 -5.38 11.51
N ALA A 188 -17.12 -6.42 12.22
CA ALA A 188 -17.63 -6.73 13.56
C ALA A 188 -17.06 -5.83 14.68
N GLY A 189 -16.14 -4.92 14.36
CA GLY A 189 -15.47 -4.05 15.34
C GLY A 189 -14.44 -4.78 16.23
N GLU A 190 -13.99 -5.98 15.81
CA GLU A 190 -12.95 -6.74 16.50
C GLU A 190 -11.56 -6.22 16.12
N ASP A 191 -10.53 -6.59 16.90
CA ASP A 191 -9.13 -6.35 16.52
C ASP A 191 -8.75 -7.20 15.30
N ALA A 192 -8.76 -6.57 14.14
CA ALA A 192 -8.39 -7.20 12.88
C ALA A 192 -6.91 -7.00 12.51
N GLY A 193 -6.11 -6.31 13.32
CA GLY A 193 -4.74 -5.90 12.96
C GLY A 193 -3.84 -7.04 12.53
N ALA A 194 -3.79 -8.13 13.31
CA ALA A 194 -3.00 -9.32 12.97
C ALA A 194 -3.45 -9.97 11.67
N HIS A 195 -4.76 -10.13 11.48
CA HIS A 195 -5.35 -10.75 10.30
C HIS A 195 -5.19 -9.88 9.04
N ALA A 196 -5.33 -8.56 9.15
CA ALA A 196 -5.10 -7.63 8.05
C ALA A 196 -3.63 -7.65 7.58
N ASN A 197 -2.68 -7.75 8.51
CA ASN A 197 -1.26 -7.91 8.18
C ASN A 197 -0.99 -9.23 7.46
N MET A 198 -1.53 -10.34 7.94
CA MET A 198 -1.39 -11.66 7.28
C MET A 198 -2.09 -11.68 5.91
N ALA A 199 -3.27 -11.09 5.78
CA ALA A 199 -4.00 -11.00 4.52
C ALA A 199 -3.19 -10.24 3.45
N LYS A 200 -2.63 -9.08 3.81
CA LYS A 200 -1.80 -8.28 2.90
C LYS A 200 -0.52 -9.01 2.49
N LEU A 201 0.16 -9.67 3.43
CA LEU A 201 1.35 -10.47 3.16
C LEU A 201 1.06 -11.58 2.15
N LEU A 202 0.06 -12.42 2.46
CA LEU A 202 -0.32 -13.55 1.60
C LEU A 202 -0.82 -13.08 0.24
N GLY A 203 -1.66 -12.03 0.20
CA GLY A 203 -2.21 -11.49 -1.05
C GLY A 203 -1.13 -10.97 -1.99
N SER A 204 -0.19 -10.17 -1.49
CA SER A 204 0.89 -9.62 -2.31
C SER A 204 1.82 -10.70 -2.86
N GLN A 205 2.20 -11.68 -2.03
CA GLN A 205 3.04 -12.81 -2.46
C GLN A 205 2.33 -13.70 -3.50
N ALA A 206 1.04 -13.98 -3.28
CA ALA A 206 0.25 -14.78 -4.21
C ALA A 206 0.07 -14.08 -5.57
N ALA A 207 -0.12 -12.76 -5.56
CA ALA A 207 -0.24 -11.97 -6.79
C ALA A 207 1.07 -11.97 -7.60
N VAL A 208 2.21 -11.78 -6.95
CA VAL A 208 3.52 -11.88 -7.61
C VAL A 208 3.71 -13.26 -8.22
N ALA A 209 3.46 -14.33 -7.46
CA ALA A 209 3.58 -15.71 -7.96
C ALA A 209 2.66 -15.98 -9.17
N ALA A 210 1.45 -15.40 -9.18
CA ALA A 210 0.50 -15.57 -10.28
C ALA A 210 0.95 -14.83 -11.55
N VAL A 211 1.41 -13.58 -11.43
CA VAL A 211 1.89 -12.80 -12.57
C VAL A 211 3.19 -13.41 -13.12
N GLU A 212 4.11 -13.87 -12.28
CA GLU A 212 5.32 -14.60 -12.70
C GLU A 212 4.96 -15.91 -13.45
N ALA A 213 3.96 -16.65 -12.96
CA ALA A 213 3.48 -17.83 -13.67
C ALA A 213 2.87 -17.47 -15.02
N ALA A 214 2.15 -16.36 -15.11
CA ALA A 214 1.56 -15.87 -16.35
C ALA A 214 2.63 -15.41 -17.36
N LEU A 215 3.60 -14.62 -16.94
CA LEU A 215 4.74 -14.19 -17.77
C LEU A 215 5.47 -15.40 -18.34
N GLN A 216 5.83 -16.37 -17.49
CA GLN A 216 6.50 -17.59 -17.92
C GLN A 216 5.66 -18.41 -18.92
N THR A 217 4.33 -18.46 -18.73
CA THR A 217 3.42 -19.20 -19.61
C THR A 217 3.32 -18.55 -20.99
N HIS A 218 3.30 -17.21 -21.07
CA HIS A 218 3.24 -16.49 -22.34
C HIS A 218 4.61 -16.43 -23.04
N GLY A 219 5.72 -16.62 -22.31
CA GLY A 219 7.06 -16.48 -22.87
C GLY A 219 7.29 -15.05 -23.40
N GLY A 220 7.82 -14.92 -24.62
CA GLY A 220 8.06 -13.61 -25.24
C GLY A 220 6.80 -12.72 -25.32
N TYR A 221 5.64 -13.30 -25.58
CA TYR A 221 4.37 -12.57 -25.60
C TYR A 221 3.94 -12.04 -24.21
N GLY A 222 4.49 -12.55 -23.12
CA GLY A 222 4.26 -12.00 -21.80
C GLY A 222 4.79 -10.57 -21.64
N PHE A 223 5.75 -10.15 -22.49
CA PHE A 223 6.30 -8.79 -22.53
C PHE A 223 5.61 -7.89 -23.55
N ASP A 224 4.70 -8.43 -24.36
CA ASP A 224 3.89 -7.66 -25.30
C ASP A 224 2.69 -7.04 -24.57
N ARG A 225 2.54 -5.71 -24.72
CA ARG A 225 1.48 -4.94 -24.06
C ARG A 225 0.08 -5.37 -24.47
N ASP A 226 -0.10 -5.94 -25.67
CA ASP A 226 -1.39 -6.42 -26.14
C ASP A 226 -1.91 -7.62 -25.33
N TYR A 227 -1.01 -8.31 -24.61
CA TYR A 227 -1.36 -9.39 -23.69
C TYR A 227 -1.57 -8.93 -22.24
N ASP A 228 -1.25 -7.68 -21.88
CA ASP A 228 -1.40 -7.01 -20.58
C ASP A 228 -0.56 -7.60 -19.43
N ILE A 229 0.12 -8.74 -19.58
CA ILE A 229 0.77 -9.42 -18.47
C ILE A 229 1.91 -8.60 -17.88
N ILE A 230 2.77 -8.01 -18.74
CA ILE A 230 3.90 -7.20 -18.26
C ILE A 230 3.46 -5.95 -17.49
N THR A 231 2.30 -5.38 -17.84
CA THR A 231 1.78 -4.17 -17.17
C THR A 231 1.35 -4.46 -15.73
N LEU A 232 1.00 -5.71 -15.41
CA LEU A 232 0.64 -6.14 -14.07
C LEU A 232 1.85 -6.29 -13.15
N TRP A 233 3.02 -6.64 -13.70
CA TRP A 233 4.18 -6.97 -12.88
C TRP A 233 4.64 -5.83 -11.97
N PRO A 234 4.80 -4.58 -12.43
CA PRO A 234 5.13 -3.47 -11.54
C PRO A 234 4.06 -3.24 -10.47
N MET A 235 2.78 -3.45 -10.79
CA MET A 235 1.66 -3.27 -9.85
C MET A 235 1.72 -4.29 -8.71
N VAL A 236 1.85 -5.58 -9.01
CA VAL A 236 1.90 -6.63 -7.97
C VAL A 236 3.18 -6.54 -7.17
N ARG A 237 4.31 -6.15 -7.80
CA ARG A 237 5.58 -5.94 -7.10
C ARG A 237 5.52 -4.75 -6.15
N LEU A 238 4.81 -3.68 -6.53
CA LEU A 238 4.55 -2.55 -5.65
C LEU A 238 3.78 -2.97 -4.40
N LEU A 239 2.84 -3.90 -4.52
CA LEU A 239 2.05 -4.39 -3.39
C LEU A 239 2.86 -5.18 -2.34
N GLU A 240 4.09 -5.60 -2.63
CA GLU A 240 5.01 -6.10 -1.61
C GLU A 240 5.71 -4.99 -0.82
N ILE A 241 5.70 -3.75 -1.36
CA ILE A 241 6.37 -2.58 -0.80
C ILE A 241 5.38 -1.65 -0.10
N ALA A 242 4.22 -1.42 -0.70
CA ALA A 242 3.20 -0.48 -0.24
C ALA A 242 1.86 -1.19 0.07
N PRO A 243 0.98 -0.62 0.92
CA PRO A 243 1.15 0.57 1.77
C PRO A 243 2.15 0.37 2.92
N ILE A 244 2.51 -0.88 3.21
CA ILE A 244 3.55 -1.30 4.16
C ILE A 244 4.31 -2.48 3.55
N ASN A 245 5.64 -2.52 3.68
CA ASN A 245 6.44 -3.59 3.11
C ASN A 245 6.24 -4.93 3.85
N ASN A 246 6.47 -6.04 3.14
CA ASN A 246 6.24 -7.37 3.68
C ASN A 246 7.15 -7.70 4.86
N GLU A 247 8.36 -7.13 4.92
CA GLU A 247 9.30 -7.29 6.03
C GLU A 247 8.73 -6.73 7.34
N MET A 248 8.05 -5.57 7.28
CA MET A 248 7.38 -5.00 8.45
C MET A 248 6.16 -5.82 8.89
N LEU A 249 5.46 -6.44 7.95
CA LEU A 249 4.37 -7.36 8.28
C LEU A 249 4.89 -8.61 9.00
N LEU A 250 6.01 -9.16 8.53
CA LEU A 250 6.68 -10.29 9.19
C LEU A 250 7.19 -9.92 10.58
N ASN A 251 7.76 -8.72 10.74
CA ASN A 251 8.15 -8.22 12.07
C ASN A 251 6.94 -8.13 13.01
N TYR A 252 5.82 -7.59 12.53
CA TYR A 252 4.59 -7.51 13.33
C TYR A 252 4.09 -8.90 13.74
N ILE A 253 4.06 -9.86 12.80
CA ILE A 253 3.65 -11.23 13.08
C ILE A 253 4.59 -11.88 14.10
N GLY A 254 5.89 -11.71 13.93
CA GLY A 254 6.90 -12.23 14.88
C GLY A 254 6.69 -11.67 16.29
N GLU A 255 6.58 -10.36 16.43
CA GLU A 255 6.47 -9.68 17.71
C GLU A 255 5.09 -9.88 18.37
N HIS A 256 3.99 -9.64 17.63
CA HIS A 256 2.66 -9.53 18.25
C HIS A 256 1.82 -10.80 18.14
N VAL A 257 2.11 -11.70 17.21
CA VAL A 257 1.36 -12.96 17.06
C VAL A 257 2.13 -14.13 17.68
N LEU A 258 3.45 -14.20 17.44
CA LEU A 258 4.29 -15.27 17.95
C LEU A 258 4.92 -14.94 19.31
N GLY A 259 4.86 -13.70 19.78
CA GLY A 259 5.45 -13.25 21.05
C GLY A 259 6.98 -13.26 21.07
N LEU A 260 7.61 -13.14 19.88
CA LEU A 260 9.07 -13.09 19.78
C LEU A 260 9.61 -11.73 20.26
N PRO A 261 10.85 -11.67 20.75
CA PRO A 261 11.49 -10.42 21.09
C PRO A 261 11.55 -9.46 19.92
N LYS A 262 11.37 -8.18 20.21
CA LYS A 262 11.48 -7.11 19.21
C LYS A 262 12.88 -7.07 18.61
N SER A 263 12.97 -6.90 17.28
CA SER A 263 14.24 -6.95 16.55
C SER A 263 15.01 -5.62 16.52
N TYR A 264 14.37 -4.49 16.84
CA TYR A 264 14.97 -3.13 16.80
C TYR A 264 14.27 -2.13 17.74
#